data_f5fb55c3f829e0de54a69836cae07efb
#
_entry.id   f5fb55c3f829e0de54a69836cae07efb
#
_cell.length_a   1.000
_cell.length_b   1.000
_cell.length_c   1.000
_cell.angle_alpha   90.00
_cell.angle_beta   90.00
_cell.angle_gamma   90.00
#
_symmetry.space_group_name_H-M   'P 1'
#
loop_
_entity.id
_entity.type
_entity.pdbx_description
1 polymer ?
#
loop_
_entity_poly.entity_id
_entity_poly.type
_entity_poly.pdbx_seq_one_letter_code
_entity_poly.pdbx_strand_id
1 'polypeptide(L)'
;MIFIIKNNIMRFLFFLVVICVGFSSCSDPGCMDSTAENFNPNATEDNGSCIYSCSNPEYHCLEIDFNHFVDDLEIIYQNDNLVYNNAAGNIYSVRRILYVLSDVMLFFEDGTTVLLDEFIFINTDNPETLTKTIYNLPALCAGISFSLGFSSENNIDNQYIDADNNFHSLMLWPNTNGVNPAFQGGYHYMKLEGKYIDLEGNEKFYNTHTGPTNGSDFSFYQFIFDFPPEGFTGTSNSISINMNINNWYNNPIYDFNIFGSSIMDNIESQWNLHENAGDILSIQIN
;
A
#
# COMPACT_ATOMS: atom_id res chain seq x y z
N MET A 1 -44.81 37.87 83.57
CA MET A 1 -45.80 37.47 82.57
C MET A 1 -45.26 37.90 81.21
N ILE A 2 -44.71 36.96 80.51
CA ILE A 2 -43.91 37.22 79.26
C ILE A 2 -44.75 36.71 78.10
N PHE A 3 -45.07 37.61 77.15
CA PHE A 3 -45.79 37.28 75.93
C PHE A 3 -44.73 36.89 74.85
N ILE A 4 -44.85 35.69 74.29
CA ILE A 4 -44.05 35.22 73.18
C ILE A 4 -44.86 35.46 71.90
N ILE A 5 -44.37 36.35 71.07
CA ILE A 5 -44.89 36.56 69.69
C ILE A 5 -44.20 35.55 68.74
N LYS A 6 -45.01 34.66 68.12
CA LYS A 6 -44.57 33.77 67.06
C LYS A 6 -44.60 34.52 65.72
N ASN A 7 -43.44 34.77 65.16
CA ASN A 7 -43.31 35.20 63.75
C ASN A 7 -43.34 34.02 62.83
N ASN A 8 -44.34 33.93 61.96
CA ASN A 8 -44.43 33.03 60.86
C ASN A 8 -43.59 33.62 59.67
N ILE A 9 -42.49 33.06 59.41
CA ILE A 9 -41.74 33.37 58.18
C ILE A 9 -42.21 32.38 57.12
N MET A 10 -42.96 32.87 56.14
CA MET A 10 -43.42 32.15 54.98
C MET A 10 -42.22 32.09 53.97
N ARG A 11 -41.58 30.91 53.81
CA ARG A 11 -40.58 30.67 52.88
C ARG A 11 -41.21 30.48 51.49
N PHE A 12 -41.04 31.45 50.60
CA PHE A 12 -41.27 31.28 49.15
C PHE A 12 -40.11 30.44 48.52
N LEU A 13 -40.42 29.20 48.17
CA LEU A 13 -39.56 28.40 47.35
C LEU A 13 -39.72 28.82 45.86
N PHE A 14 -38.78 29.55 45.34
CA PHE A 14 -38.68 29.76 43.92
C PHE A 14 -38.14 28.46 43.29
N PHE A 15 -38.98 27.70 42.59
CA PHE A 15 -38.57 26.64 41.70
C PHE A 15 -38.03 27.27 40.41
N LEU A 16 -36.69 27.31 40.27
CA LEU A 16 -36.02 27.66 39.03
C LEU A 16 -36.08 26.41 38.10
N VAL A 17 -37.05 26.37 37.20
CA VAL A 17 -37.10 25.36 36.15
C VAL A 17 -36.06 25.76 35.10
N VAL A 18 -34.89 25.16 35.18
CA VAL A 18 -33.89 25.23 34.10
C VAL A 18 -34.37 24.35 32.94
N ILE A 19 -34.96 24.96 31.92
CA ILE A 19 -35.26 24.31 30.65
C ILE A 19 -33.91 24.11 29.96
N CYS A 20 -33.32 22.93 30.08
CA CYS A 20 -32.24 22.49 29.22
C CYS A 20 -32.82 22.27 27.81
N VAL A 21 -32.76 23.30 26.97
CA VAL A 21 -32.95 23.14 25.54
C VAL A 21 -31.70 22.38 25.05
N GLY A 22 -31.81 21.06 25.00
CA GLY A 22 -30.82 20.23 24.35
C GLY A 22 -30.85 20.57 22.85
N PHE A 23 -29.89 21.35 22.40
CA PHE A 23 -29.56 21.39 20.99
C PHE A 23 -29.01 20.00 20.64
N SER A 24 -29.88 19.09 20.21
CA SER A 24 -29.48 17.94 19.43
C SER A 24 -28.96 18.53 18.14
N SER A 25 -27.64 18.73 18.05
CA SER A 25 -26.98 18.87 16.78
C SER A 25 -27.26 17.56 16.03
N CYS A 26 -28.25 17.55 15.15
CA CYS A 26 -28.37 16.50 14.16
C CYS A 26 -27.10 16.61 13.30
N SER A 27 -26.17 15.70 13.44
CA SER A 27 -25.15 15.52 12.40
C SER A 27 -25.89 14.99 11.17
N ASP A 28 -25.66 15.64 10.03
CA ASP A 28 -26.14 15.19 8.73
C ASP A 28 -24.92 14.59 8.00
N PRO A 29 -24.70 13.26 8.12
CA PRO A 29 -23.54 12.64 7.53
C PRO A 29 -23.69 12.53 6.03
N GLY A 30 -22.63 12.86 5.28
CA GLY A 30 -22.61 12.81 3.82
C GLY A 30 -21.23 13.12 3.26
N CYS A 31 -21.08 13.00 1.95
CA CYS A 31 -19.85 13.41 1.28
C CYS A 31 -19.70 14.95 1.37
N MET A 32 -18.59 15.41 1.94
CA MET A 32 -18.26 16.84 2.08
C MET A 32 -17.24 17.33 1.02
N ASP A 33 -16.75 16.47 0.17
CA ASP A 33 -15.84 16.86 -0.91
C ASP A 33 -16.64 17.42 -2.09
N SER A 34 -16.42 18.71 -2.40
CA SER A 34 -17.11 19.40 -3.51
C SER A 34 -16.75 18.87 -4.88
N THR A 35 -15.73 18.04 -5.01
CA THR A 35 -15.29 17.40 -6.26
C THR A 35 -15.97 16.07 -6.52
N ALA A 36 -16.61 15.49 -5.50
CA ALA A 36 -17.32 14.22 -5.61
C ALA A 36 -18.69 14.39 -6.32
N GLU A 37 -19.10 13.37 -7.10
CA GLU A 37 -20.37 13.34 -7.80
C GLU A 37 -21.59 13.40 -6.86
N ASN A 38 -21.43 12.87 -5.65
CA ASN A 38 -22.46 12.83 -4.60
C ASN A 38 -22.22 13.84 -3.47
N PHE A 39 -21.52 14.95 -3.77
CA PHE A 39 -21.30 16.03 -2.80
C PHE A 39 -22.60 16.50 -2.17
N ASN A 40 -22.65 16.54 -0.83
CA ASN A 40 -23.77 17.07 -0.06
C ASN A 40 -23.38 18.39 0.63
N PRO A 41 -23.76 19.55 0.09
CA PRO A 41 -23.40 20.85 0.69
C PRO A 41 -24.05 21.10 2.06
N ASN A 42 -25.00 20.25 2.48
CA ASN A 42 -25.62 20.33 3.78
C ASN A 42 -25.03 19.35 4.81
N ALA A 43 -24.09 18.50 4.40
CA ALA A 43 -23.42 17.59 5.32
C ALA A 43 -22.64 18.39 6.37
N THR A 44 -22.75 17.95 7.63
CA THR A 44 -22.04 18.51 8.79
C THR A 44 -20.94 17.57 9.30
N GLU A 45 -20.89 16.36 8.75
CA GLU A 45 -19.92 15.33 9.08
C GLU A 45 -19.62 14.51 7.82
N ASP A 46 -18.35 14.36 7.46
CA ASP A 46 -17.94 13.49 6.37
C ASP A 46 -18.04 12.03 6.80
N ASN A 47 -18.81 11.26 6.04
CA ASN A 47 -19.04 9.83 6.32
C ASN A 47 -18.23 8.90 5.40
N GLY A 48 -17.29 9.43 4.61
CA GLY A 48 -16.47 8.68 3.67
C GLY A 48 -17.23 8.13 2.46
N SER A 49 -18.46 8.62 2.19
CA SER A 49 -19.30 8.11 1.08
C SER A 49 -19.05 8.82 -0.26
N CYS A 50 -17.99 9.61 -0.40
CA CYS A 50 -17.70 10.34 -1.62
C CYS A 50 -17.50 9.39 -2.81
N ILE A 51 -18.19 9.69 -3.93
CA ILE A 51 -18.08 8.95 -5.20
C ILE A 51 -17.39 9.85 -6.20
N TYR A 52 -16.33 9.35 -6.82
CA TYR A 52 -15.55 10.05 -7.81
C TYR A 52 -15.62 9.33 -9.17
N SER A 53 -15.47 10.07 -10.26
CA SER A 53 -15.46 9.53 -11.61
C SER A 53 -14.39 10.19 -12.47
N CYS A 54 -13.64 9.40 -13.21
CA CYS A 54 -12.69 9.88 -14.21
C CYS A 54 -13.38 10.52 -15.44
N SER A 55 -14.69 10.41 -15.56
CA SER A 55 -15.46 11.06 -16.65
C SER A 55 -15.78 12.54 -16.40
N ASN A 56 -15.51 13.06 -15.18
CA ASN A 56 -15.72 14.49 -14.91
C ASN A 56 -14.64 15.33 -15.60
N PRO A 57 -15.01 16.23 -16.54
CA PRO A 57 -14.04 17.01 -17.30
C PRO A 57 -13.30 18.09 -16.47
N GLU A 58 -13.74 18.37 -15.26
CA GLU A 58 -13.11 19.37 -14.37
C GLU A 58 -11.95 18.80 -13.57
N TYR A 59 -11.82 17.47 -13.48
CA TYR A 59 -10.81 16.80 -12.70
C TYR A 59 -10.10 15.74 -13.51
N HIS A 60 -8.81 15.55 -13.23
CA HIS A 60 -8.02 14.48 -13.82
C HIS A 60 -7.95 13.28 -12.88
N CYS A 61 -7.74 12.11 -13.43
CA CYS A 61 -7.43 10.92 -12.67
C CYS A 61 -6.28 10.14 -13.30
N LEU A 62 -5.66 9.27 -12.48
CA LEU A 62 -4.67 8.31 -12.92
C LEU A 62 -5.14 6.91 -12.52
N GLU A 63 -5.32 6.03 -13.50
CA GLU A 63 -5.55 4.61 -13.30
C GLU A 63 -4.24 3.85 -13.47
N ILE A 64 -3.91 2.99 -12.51
CA ILE A 64 -2.67 2.22 -12.47
C ILE A 64 -3.04 0.74 -12.41
N ASP A 65 -2.63 -0.03 -13.42
CA ASP A 65 -2.71 -1.47 -13.45
C ASP A 65 -1.37 -2.08 -13.05
N PHE A 66 -1.39 -3.09 -12.17
CA PHE A 66 -0.19 -3.83 -11.73
C PHE A 66 -0.16 -5.20 -12.39
N ASN A 67 0.74 -5.37 -13.36
CA ASN A 67 0.89 -6.60 -14.11
C ASN A 67 2.21 -7.31 -13.76
N HIS A 68 2.20 -8.63 -13.86
CA HIS A 68 3.36 -9.46 -13.51
C HIS A 68 3.62 -10.48 -14.61
N PHE A 69 4.89 -10.60 -14.99
CA PHE A 69 5.34 -11.47 -16.07
C PHE A 69 6.57 -12.26 -15.62
N VAL A 70 6.79 -13.39 -16.26
CA VAL A 70 8.10 -14.03 -16.32
C VAL A 70 8.56 -13.90 -17.76
N ASP A 71 9.50 -13.00 -18.01
CA ASP A 71 9.90 -12.54 -19.33
C ASP A 71 8.67 -12.06 -20.13
N ASP A 72 8.29 -12.71 -21.23
CA ASP A 72 7.14 -12.35 -22.06
C ASP A 72 5.85 -13.12 -21.68
N LEU A 73 5.88 -13.94 -20.61
CA LEU A 73 4.77 -14.79 -20.22
C LEU A 73 4.00 -14.18 -19.04
N GLU A 74 2.71 -13.95 -19.22
CA GLU A 74 1.80 -13.61 -18.13
C GLU A 74 1.75 -14.72 -17.08
N ILE A 75 1.74 -14.35 -15.80
CA ILE A 75 1.79 -15.32 -14.70
C ILE A 75 0.42 -15.91 -14.44
N ILE A 76 0.37 -17.24 -14.35
CA ILE A 76 -0.79 -17.98 -13.86
C ILE A 76 -0.56 -18.28 -12.39
N TYR A 77 -1.24 -17.51 -11.51
CA TYR A 77 -1.12 -17.63 -10.06
C TYR A 77 -1.81 -18.88 -9.52
N GLN A 78 -1.44 -19.25 -8.29
CA GLN A 78 -1.97 -20.42 -7.56
C GLN A 78 -1.81 -21.73 -8.32
N ASN A 79 -0.94 -21.72 -9.31
CA ASN A 79 -0.60 -22.88 -10.10
C ASN A 79 0.80 -23.34 -9.70
N ASP A 80 0.92 -24.56 -9.18
CA ASP A 80 2.20 -25.16 -8.81
C ASP A 80 2.94 -25.76 -10.03
N ASN A 81 2.50 -25.51 -11.25
CA ASN A 81 3.20 -25.95 -12.45
C ASN A 81 4.54 -25.25 -12.61
N LEU A 82 5.59 -26.04 -12.63
CA LEU A 82 6.99 -25.62 -12.76
C LEU A 82 7.31 -25.37 -14.25
N VAL A 83 6.99 -24.17 -14.73
CA VAL A 83 7.04 -23.82 -16.17
C VAL A 83 8.04 -22.71 -16.49
N TYR A 84 8.55 -22.00 -15.47
CA TYR A 84 9.47 -20.89 -15.65
C TYR A 84 10.91 -21.34 -15.41
N ASN A 85 11.86 -20.63 -16.02
CA ASN A 85 13.30 -20.80 -15.78
C ASN A 85 13.94 -19.45 -15.46
N ASN A 86 14.77 -19.40 -14.42
CA ASN A 86 15.57 -18.22 -14.13
C ASN A 86 17.02 -18.35 -14.69
N ALA A 87 17.82 -17.30 -14.53
CA ALA A 87 19.20 -17.26 -15.02
C ALA A 87 20.13 -18.31 -14.39
N ALA A 88 19.82 -18.81 -13.18
CA ALA A 88 20.54 -19.91 -12.53
C ALA A 88 20.17 -21.29 -13.11
N GLY A 89 19.16 -21.36 -13.99
CA GLY A 89 18.62 -22.62 -14.52
C GLY A 89 17.65 -23.32 -13.59
N ASN A 90 17.15 -22.65 -12.54
CA ASN A 90 16.10 -23.22 -11.71
C ASN A 90 14.79 -23.26 -12.48
N ILE A 91 14.17 -24.42 -12.55
CA ILE A 91 12.79 -24.59 -13.03
C ILE A 91 11.86 -24.26 -11.88
N TYR A 92 10.95 -23.30 -12.06
CA TYR A 92 10.12 -22.82 -10.95
C TYR A 92 8.69 -22.45 -11.35
N SER A 93 7.84 -22.25 -10.34
CA SER A 93 6.48 -21.72 -10.46
C SER A 93 6.37 -20.43 -9.63
N VAL A 94 5.38 -19.59 -9.94
CA VAL A 94 5.00 -18.45 -9.11
C VAL A 94 3.61 -18.74 -8.55
N ARG A 95 3.50 -18.84 -7.23
CA ARG A 95 2.24 -19.08 -6.56
C ARG A 95 1.50 -17.78 -6.26
N ARG A 96 2.22 -16.81 -5.68
CA ARG A 96 1.67 -15.49 -5.35
C ARG A 96 2.77 -14.45 -5.20
N ILE A 97 2.37 -13.20 -5.33
CA ILE A 97 3.21 -12.04 -5.10
C ILE A 97 2.45 -11.05 -4.24
N LEU A 98 3.07 -10.58 -3.16
CA LEU A 98 2.60 -9.47 -2.33
C LEU A 98 3.73 -8.46 -2.24
N TYR A 99 3.43 -7.18 -2.40
CA TYR A 99 4.42 -6.11 -2.19
C TYR A 99 3.76 -4.78 -1.87
N VAL A 100 4.55 -3.86 -1.38
CA VAL A 100 4.10 -2.52 -1.03
C VAL A 100 4.90 -1.47 -1.78
N LEU A 101 4.21 -0.46 -2.29
CA LEU A 101 4.79 0.76 -2.85
C LEU A 101 4.45 1.91 -1.91
N SER A 102 5.46 2.53 -1.32
CA SER A 102 5.30 3.69 -0.43
C SER A 102 5.88 4.96 -1.02
N ASP A 103 5.67 6.07 -0.36
CA ASP A 103 6.17 7.39 -0.77
C ASP A 103 5.83 7.72 -2.23
N VAL A 104 4.61 7.37 -2.63
CA VAL A 104 4.14 7.53 -4.02
C VAL A 104 3.93 9.00 -4.31
N MET A 105 4.75 9.56 -5.20
CA MET A 105 4.72 10.96 -5.59
C MET A 105 4.40 11.08 -7.09
N LEU A 106 3.43 11.91 -7.40
CA LEU A 106 3.07 12.27 -8.78
C LEU A 106 3.70 13.60 -9.15
N PHE A 107 4.22 13.70 -10.36
CA PHE A 107 4.80 14.91 -10.93
C PHE A 107 3.88 15.47 -12.00
N PHE A 108 3.89 16.81 -12.16
CA PHE A 108 3.10 17.52 -13.16
C PHE A 108 3.99 18.42 -14.01
N GLU A 109 3.55 18.77 -15.24
CA GLU A 109 4.35 19.58 -16.18
C GLU A 109 4.72 20.97 -15.65
N ASP A 110 3.89 21.53 -14.78
CA ASP A 110 4.15 22.85 -14.16
C ASP A 110 5.19 22.80 -13.02
N GLY A 111 5.74 21.61 -12.74
CA GLY A 111 6.71 21.36 -11.69
C GLY A 111 6.10 21.16 -10.30
N THR A 112 4.78 21.14 -10.18
CA THR A 112 4.10 20.75 -8.92
C THR A 112 4.17 19.26 -8.70
N THR A 113 4.00 18.84 -7.45
CA THR A 113 4.02 17.43 -7.04
C THR A 113 2.88 17.14 -6.05
N VAL A 114 2.37 15.94 -6.07
CA VAL A 114 1.41 15.42 -5.09
C VAL A 114 1.98 14.15 -4.49
N LEU A 115 2.19 14.16 -3.17
CA LEU A 115 2.52 12.97 -2.39
C LEU A 115 1.22 12.30 -1.94
N LEU A 116 1.08 11.01 -2.17
CA LEU A 116 -0.02 10.24 -1.64
C LEU A 116 0.27 9.86 -0.19
N ASP A 117 -0.65 10.12 0.70
CA ASP A 117 -0.52 9.83 2.14
C ASP A 117 -0.55 8.33 2.45
N GLU A 118 -1.05 7.53 1.53
CA GLU A 118 -1.20 6.09 1.67
C GLU A 118 -0.16 5.36 0.82
N PHE A 119 0.22 4.17 1.28
CA PHE A 119 0.94 3.22 0.46
C PHE A 119 -0.03 2.42 -0.44
N ILE A 120 0.49 1.86 -1.53
CA ILE A 120 -0.26 0.94 -2.40
C ILE A 120 0.17 -0.48 -2.04
N PHE A 121 -0.79 -1.31 -1.61
CA PHE A 121 -0.55 -2.72 -1.35
C PHE A 121 -1.08 -3.56 -2.50
N ILE A 122 -0.20 -4.38 -3.07
CA ILE A 122 -0.49 -5.30 -4.16
C ILE A 122 -0.47 -6.73 -3.63
N ASN A 123 -1.56 -7.48 -3.88
CA ASN A 123 -1.73 -8.85 -3.47
C ASN A 123 -2.41 -9.65 -4.58
N THR A 124 -1.69 -10.53 -5.24
CA THR A 124 -2.21 -11.34 -6.35
C THR A 124 -3.27 -12.38 -5.95
N ASP A 125 -3.44 -12.63 -4.65
CA ASP A 125 -4.58 -13.41 -4.12
C ASP A 125 -5.87 -12.58 -4.01
N ASN A 126 -5.78 -11.23 -4.16
CA ASN A 126 -6.92 -10.32 -4.17
C ASN A 126 -6.87 -9.42 -5.42
N PRO A 127 -7.60 -9.76 -6.49
CA PRO A 127 -7.56 -9.00 -7.75
C PRO A 127 -7.93 -7.52 -7.64
N GLU A 128 -8.70 -7.11 -6.62
CA GLU A 128 -9.06 -5.71 -6.39
C GLU A 128 -7.85 -4.82 -6.08
N THR A 129 -6.74 -5.41 -5.64
CA THR A 129 -5.49 -4.69 -5.35
C THR A 129 -4.61 -4.51 -6.59
N LEU A 130 -4.97 -5.13 -7.72
CA LEU A 130 -4.17 -5.07 -8.96
C LEU A 130 -4.48 -3.83 -9.80
N THR A 131 -5.43 -3.02 -9.38
CA THR A 131 -5.74 -1.73 -10.00
C THR A 131 -5.91 -0.67 -8.91
N LYS A 132 -5.34 0.52 -9.11
CA LYS A 132 -5.51 1.67 -8.22
C LYS A 132 -5.92 2.87 -9.06
N THR A 133 -7.01 3.55 -8.66
CA THR A 133 -7.41 4.83 -9.27
C THR A 133 -7.15 5.96 -8.28
N ILE A 134 -6.46 6.99 -8.76
CA ILE A 134 -6.19 8.23 -8.02
C ILE A 134 -7.04 9.32 -8.67
N TYR A 135 -7.92 9.92 -7.88
CA TYR A 135 -8.88 10.91 -8.34
C TYR A 135 -8.45 12.34 -8.01
N ASN A 136 -9.12 13.31 -8.58
CA ASN A 136 -9.01 14.74 -8.25
C ASN A 136 -7.61 15.31 -8.43
N LEU A 137 -6.91 14.84 -9.45
CA LEU A 137 -5.60 15.38 -9.77
C LEU A 137 -5.73 16.78 -10.38
N PRO A 138 -4.79 17.70 -10.11
CA PRO A 138 -4.84 19.08 -10.59
C PRO A 138 -4.60 19.20 -12.11
N ALA A 139 -3.91 18.22 -12.68
CA ALA A 139 -3.57 18.16 -14.10
C ALA A 139 -3.26 16.71 -14.53
N LEU A 140 -2.91 16.52 -15.79
CA LEU A 140 -2.32 15.28 -16.29
C LEU A 140 -0.94 15.06 -15.65
N CYS A 141 -0.66 13.83 -15.22
CA CYS A 141 0.64 13.49 -14.63
C CYS A 141 1.74 13.49 -15.68
N ALA A 142 2.92 14.03 -15.32
CA ALA A 142 4.14 13.99 -16.12
C ALA A 142 5.09 12.88 -15.66
N GLY A 143 4.81 12.24 -14.53
CA GLY A 143 5.62 11.14 -14.00
C GLY A 143 5.13 10.66 -12.64
N ILE A 144 5.75 9.57 -12.19
CA ILE A 144 5.51 8.96 -10.89
C ILE A 144 6.82 8.49 -10.27
N SER A 145 6.95 8.64 -8.96
CA SER A 145 7.98 7.92 -8.20
C SER A 145 7.38 7.20 -7.02
N PHE A 146 8.03 6.15 -6.59
CA PHE A 146 7.66 5.39 -5.40
C PHE A 146 8.84 4.54 -4.91
N SER A 147 8.70 4.04 -3.69
CA SER A 147 9.63 3.09 -3.08
C SER A 147 9.01 1.70 -3.02
N LEU A 148 9.76 0.67 -3.39
CA LEU A 148 9.42 -0.70 -3.07
C LEU A 148 9.82 -0.96 -1.62
N GLY A 149 8.83 -1.20 -0.76
CA GLY A 149 9.00 -1.28 0.69
C GLY A 149 8.65 0.03 1.41
N PHE A 150 9.09 0.14 2.65
CA PHE A 150 9.01 1.35 3.46
C PHE A 150 10.41 1.80 3.85
N SER A 151 10.62 3.10 3.93
CA SER A 151 11.82 3.65 4.56
C SER A 151 11.92 3.22 6.02
N SER A 152 13.11 3.25 6.61
CA SER A 152 13.31 2.91 8.04
C SER A 152 12.51 3.80 8.99
N GLU A 153 12.20 5.04 8.56
CA GLU A 153 11.39 5.97 9.34
C GLU A 153 9.91 5.59 9.35
N ASN A 154 9.42 4.96 8.28
CA ASN A 154 8.02 4.59 8.08
C ASN A 154 7.76 3.10 8.32
N ASN A 155 8.80 2.25 8.41
CA ASN A 155 8.65 0.82 8.65
C ASN A 155 8.61 0.48 10.14
N ILE A 156 7.59 0.98 10.83
CA ILE A 156 7.43 0.83 12.27
C ILE A 156 6.55 -0.38 12.58
N ASP A 157 6.98 -1.18 13.56
CA ASP A 157 6.25 -2.37 14.01
C ASP A 157 4.82 -2.01 14.46
N ASN A 158 3.83 -2.73 13.93
CA ASN A 158 2.41 -2.54 14.20
C ASN A 158 1.81 -1.16 13.81
N GLN A 159 2.48 -0.36 12.99
CA GLN A 159 1.96 0.94 12.57
C GLN A 159 0.67 0.84 11.74
N TYR A 160 0.54 -0.19 10.91
CA TYR A 160 -0.55 -0.35 9.95
C TYR A 160 -1.53 -1.46 10.33
N ILE A 161 -1.89 -1.56 11.62
CA ILE A 161 -2.80 -2.61 12.13
C ILE A 161 -4.17 -2.53 11.47
N ASP A 162 -4.68 -1.33 11.25
CA ASP A 162 -6.02 -1.07 10.71
C ASP A 162 -6.03 -0.91 9.18
N ALA A 163 -4.89 -1.15 8.50
CA ALA A 163 -4.85 -1.04 7.05
C ALA A 163 -5.69 -2.11 6.36
N ASP A 164 -6.32 -1.72 5.26
CA ASP A 164 -7.23 -2.54 4.46
C ASP A 164 -6.57 -3.80 3.87
N ASN A 165 -7.38 -4.67 3.30
CA ASN A 165 -6.96 -5.88 2.57
C ASN A 165 -6.10 -6.85 3.41
N ASN A 166 -6.27 -6.86 4.73
CA ASN A 166 -5.47 -7.66 5.66
C ASN A 166 -3.96 -7.39 5.57
N PHE A 167 -3.56 -6.19 5.13
CA PHE A 167 -2.17 -5.81 4.93
C PHE A 167 -1.30 -6.17 6.14
N HIS A 168 -1.69 -5.71 7.33
CA HIS A 168 -0.93 -5.96 8.55
C HIS A 168 -0.61 -7.45 8.75
N SER A 169 -1.62 -8.29 8.71
CA SER A 169 -1.45 -9.73 8.97
C SER A 169 -0.64 -10.46 7.90
N LEU A 170 -0.73 -9.99 6.64
CA LEU A 170 -0.05 -10.60 5.50
C LEU A 170 1.41 -10.14 5.38
N MET A 171 1.71 -8.89 5.76
CA MET A 171 3.01 -8.27 5.50
C MET A 171 3.84 -8.02 6.76
N LEU A 172 3.35 -8.34 7.96
CA LEU A 172 4.10 -8.15 9.20
C LEU A 172 5.45 -8.88 9.14
N TRP A 173 6.55 -8.13 9.35
CA TRP A 173 7.89 -8.71 9.54
C TRP A 173 8.01 -9.26 10.95
N PRO A 174 8.61 -10.44 11.16
CA PRO A 174 8.72 -11.02 12.50
C PRO A 174 9.42 -10.10 13.50
N ASN A 175 8.92 -10.09 14.73
CA ASN A 175 9.58 -9.45 15.85
C ASN A 175 9.88 -10.50 16.93
N THR A 176 11.16 -10.73 17.20
CA THR A 176 11.62 -11.71 18.20
C THR A 176 12.00 -11.05 19.52
N ASN A 177 11.69 -9.78 19.74
CA ASN A 177 12.04 -9.01 20.94
C ASN A 177 13.54 -9.10 21.29
N GLY A 178 14.39 -9.01 20.25
CA GLY A 178 15.85 -9.01 20.40
C GLY A 178 16.50 -10.40 20.49
N VAL A 179 15.75 -11.50 20.40
CA VAL A 179 16.32 -12.86 20.38
C VAL A 179 17.10 -13.11 19.08
N ASN A 180 16.53 -12.72 17.94
CA ASN A 180 17.23 -12.71 16.65
C ASN A 180 17.26 -11.28 16.11
N PRO A 181 18.44 -10.67 15.92
CA PRO A 181 18.55 -9.28 15.45
C PRO A 181 18.03 -9.08 14.02
N ALA A 182 17.87 -10.13 13.23
CA ALA A 182 17.28 -10.04 11.90
C ALA A 182 15.78 -9.71 11.95
N PHE A 183 15.10 -9.99 13.06
CA PHE A 183 13.67 -9.90 13.22
C PHE A 183 13.30 -8.88 14.29
N GLN A 184 13.27 -7.62 13.88
CA GLN A 184 13.00 -6.46 14.74
C GLN A 184 11.61 -5.87 14.55
N GLY A 185 10.72 -6.52 13.77
CA GLY A 185 9.39 -6.04 13.44
C GLY A 185 9.38 -5.12 12.21
N GLY A 186 8.27 -4.43 12.00
CA GLY A 186 7.96 -3.70 10.78
C GLY A 186 7.22 -4.59 9.78
N TYR A 187 7.45 -4.36 8.49
CA TYR A 187 6.71 -5.02 7.42
C TYR A 187 7.66 -5.52 6.33
N HIS A 188 7.26 -6.61 5.66
CA HIS A 188 7.89 -7.04 4.43
C HIS A 188 7.77 -5.96 3.36
N TYR A 189 8.76 -5.86 2.48
CA TYR A 189 8.68 -5.05 1.26
C TYR A 189 8.01 -5.85 0.15
N MET A 190 8.41 -7.11 0.00
CA MET A 190 7.82 -8.05 -0.94
C MET A 190 7.84 -9.47 -0.37
N LYS A 191 6.85 -10.26 -0.81
CA LYS A 191 6.77 -11.72 -0.64
C LYS A 191 6.46 -12.34 -1.99
N LEU A 192 7.42 -13.01 -2.58
CA LEU A 192 7.28 -13.76 -3.81
C LEU A 192 7.50 -15.24 -3.49
N GLU A 193 6.48 -16.05 -3.70
CA GLU A 193 6.43 -17.44 -3.24
C GLU A 193 6.09 -18.40 -4.36
N GLY A 194 6.71 -19.56 -4.32
CA GLY A 194 6.44 -20.64 -5.27
C GLY A 194 7.22 -21.90 -4.96
N LYS A 195 7.35 -22.75 -5.97
CA LYS A 195 8.14 -23.98 -5.91
C LYS A 195 9.24 -23.96 -6.98
N TYR A 196 10.27 -24.71 -6.75
CA TYR A 196 11.32 -24.98 -7.72
C TYR A 196 11.78 -26.43 -7.64
N ILE A 197 12.50 -26.89 -8.68
CA ILE A 197 13.18 -28.20 -8.69
C ILE A 197 14.61 -28.00 -8.21
N ASP A 198 15.00 -28.72 -7.13
CA ASP A 198 16.37 -28.74 -6.64
C ASP A 198 17.31 -29.60 -7.52
N LEU A 199 18.61 -29.59 -7.17
CA LEU A 199 19.62 -30.33 -7.91
C LEU A 199 19.44 -31.87 -7.90
N GLU A 200 18.68 -32.38 -6.91
CA GLU A 200 18.33 -33.80 -6.79
C GLU A 200 17.03 -34.14 -7.55
N GLY A 201 16.35 -33.18 -8.15
CA GLY A 201 15.10 -33.35 -8.86
C GLY A 201 13.86 -33.33 -7.98
N ASN A 202 13.96 -32.85 -6.73
CA ASN A 202 12.82 -32.76 -5.82
C ASN A 202 12.18 -31.37 -5.88
N GLU A 203 10.85 -31.32 -5.71
CA GLU A 203 10.15 -30.08 -5.51
C GLU A 203 10.46 -29.50 -4.11
N LYS A 204 10.83 -28.22 -4.09
CA LYS A 204 11.07 -27.41 -2.89
C LYS A 204 10.28 -26.12 -2.97
N PHE A 205 9.99 -25.51 -1.83
CA PHE A 205 9.48 -24.15 -1.78
C PHE A 205 10.63 -23.15 -1.83
N TYR A 206 10.42 -22.04 -2.54
CA TYR A 206 11.21 -20.84 -2.38
C TYR A 206 10.32 -19.72 -1.85
N ASN A 207 10.91 -18.84 -1.04
CA ASN A 207 10.26 -17.68 -0.45
C ASN A 207 11.22 -16.50 -0.59
N THR A 208 11.09 -15.75 -1.68
CA THR A 208 11.82 -14.50 -1.85
C THR A 208 11.09 -13.41 -1.06
N HIS A 209 11.41 -13.33 0.23
CA HIS A 209 10.85 -12.35 1.15
C HIS A 209 11.89 -11.27 1.42
N THR A 210 11.57 -10.02 1.05
CA THR A 210 12.42 -8.86 1.29
C THR A 210 11.84 -8.00 2.40
N GLY A 211 12.71 -7.30 3.16
CA GLY A 211 12.29 -6.48 4.28
C GLY A 211 13.45 -5.94 5.12
N PRO A 212 13.19 -5.39 6.32
CA PRO A 212 14.18 -4.72 7.16
C PRO A 212 15.08 -5.72 7.92
N THR A 213 15.90 -6.47 7.20
CA THR A 213 16.83 -7.46 7.77
C THR A 213 17.81 -6.78 8.71
N ASN A 214 17.94 -7.28 9.94
CA ASN A 214 18.75 -6.66 11.01
C ASN A 214 18.40 -5.19 11.30
N GLY A 215 17.14 -4.78 11.05
CA GLY A 215 16.71 -3.39 11.19
C GLY A 215 17.31 -2.46 10.14
N SER A 216 17.73 -2.99 8.98
CA SER A 216 18.34 -2.24 7.88
C SER A 216 17.58 -2.48 6.58
N ASP A 217 17.54 -1.46 5.73
CA ASP A 217 16.78 -1.46 4.48
C ASP A 217 17.60 -2.03 3.30
N PHE A 218 18.17 -3.23 3.48
CA PHE A 218 19.06 -3.83 2.47
C PHE A 218 18.39 -4.04 1.10
N SER A 219 17.08 -4.29 1.08
CA SER A 219 16.32 -4.58 -0.15
C SER A 219 15.32 -3.49 -0.52
N PHE A 220 15.40 -2.33 0.14
CA PHE A 220 14.61 -1.14 -0.20
C PHE A 220 15.12 -0.55 -1.53
N TYR A 221 14.20 -0.17 -2.45
CA TYR A 221 14.54 0.38 -3.75
C TYR A 221 13.58 1.49 -4.18
N GLN A 222 14.10 2.56 -4.78
CA GLN A 222 13.32 3.68 -5.27
C GLN A 222 13.24 3.67 -6.80
N PHE A 223 12.04 3.93 -7.32
CA PHE A 223 11.76 4.03 -8.75
C PHE A 223 11.28 5.43 -9.10
N ILE A 224 11.70 5.93 -10.26
CA ILE A 224 11.25 7.17 -10.85
C ILE A 224 10.98 6.93 -12.32
N PHE A 225 9.80 7.29 -12.77
CA PHE A 225 9.37 7.15 -14.15
C PHE A 225 8.79 8.46 -14.67
N ASP A 226 9.36 8.96 -15.76
CA ASP A 226 8.84 10.10 -16.49
C ASP A 226 7.83 9.62 -17.55
N PHE A 227 6.75 10.37 -17.73
CA PHE A 227 5.78 10.12 -18.79
C PHE A 227 6.06 11.07 -19.96
N PRO A 228 6.05 10.57 -21.22
CA PRO A 228 6.24 11.42 -22.37
C PRO A 228 5.08 12.42 -22.49
N PRO A 229 5.33 13.69 -22.89
CA PRO A 229 4.31 14.73 -22.96
C PRO A 229 3.10 14.40 -23.86
N GLU A 230 3.32 13.58 -24.89
CA GLU A 230 2.28 13.09 -25.82
C GLU A 230 1.57 11.82 -25.32
N GLY A 231 1.93 11.31 -24.15
CA GLY A 231 1.46 10.02 -23.66
C GLY A 231 -0.02 10.00 -23.27
N PHE A 232 -0.54 11.12 -22.80
CA PHE A 232 -1.91 11.19 -22.32
C PHE A 232 -2.76 12.14 -23.15
N THR A 233 -4.03 11.74 -23.37
CA THR A 233 -5.02 12.55 -24.10
C THR A 233 -6.33 12.60 -23.30
N GLY A 234 -6.86 13.80 -23.11
CA GLY A 234 -8.10 13.98 -22.36
C GLY A 234 -7.88 14.18 -20.85
N THR A 235 -8.81 13.76 -20.03
CA THR A 235 -8.78 13.95 -18.56
C THR A 235 -8.42 12.67 -17.80
N SER A 236 -8.35 11.53 -18.47
CA SER A 236 -8.05 10.23 -17.89
C SER A 236 -6.68 9.75 -18.37
N ASN A 237 -5.84 9.40 -17.42
CA ASN A 237 -4.55 8.75 -17.66
C ASN A 237 -4.67 7.31 -17.22
N SER A 238 -4.15 6.38 -18.00
CA SER A 238 -4.01 4.98 -17.59
C SER A 238 -2.60 4.50 -17.89
N ILE A 239 -1.99 3.88 -16.89
CA ILE A 239 -0.65 3.28 -16.99
C ILE A 239 -0.68 1.85 -16.48
N SER A 240 0.22 1.04 -17.00
CA SER A 240 0.53 -0.27 -16.44
C SER A 240 1.93 -0.25 -15.83
N ILE A 241 2.06 -0.65 -14.58
CA ILE A 241 3.32 -0.96 -13.93
C ILE A 241 3.53 -2.46 -14.06
N ASN A 242 4.53 -2.84 -14.86
CA ASN A 242 4.81 -4.22 -15.24
C ASN A 242 6.02 -4.74 -14.47
N MET A 243 5.87 -5.81 -13.68
CA MET A 243 6.96 -6.47 -12.97
C MET A 243 7.42 -7.71 -13.74
N ASN A 244 8.71 -7.78 -14.13
CA ASN A 244 9.31 -9.00 -14.64
C ASN A 244 9.99 -9.76 -13.49
N ILE A 245 9.46 -10.93 -13.18
CA ILE A 245 9.94 -11.76 -12.06
C ILE A 245 11.37 -12.27 -12.28
N ASN A 246 11.75 -12.61 -13.52
CA ASN A 246 13.10 -13.10 -13.78
C ASN A 246 14.17 -12.05 -13.50
N ASN A 247 13.85 -10.75 -13.57
CA ASN A 247 14.82 -9.70 -13.27
C ASN A 247 15.25 -9.72 -11.78
N TRP A 248 14.41 -10.22 -10.87
CA TRP A 248 14.80 -10.46 -9.47
C TRP A 248 15.96 -11.46 -9.31
N TYR A 249 16.25 -12.28 -10.34
CA TYR A 249 17.14 -13.42 -10.26
C TYR A 249 18.28 -13.41 -11.27
N ASN A 250 18.51 -12.28 -11.95
CA ASN A 250 19.32 -12.23 -13.16
C ASN A 250 20.74 -11.65 -12.95
N ASN A 251 20.89 -10.52 -12.29
CA ASN A 251 22.17 -9.80 -12.21
C ASN A 251 22.36 -9.05 -10.88
N PRO A 252 22.96 -9.67 -9.84
CA PRO A 252 23.65 -10.98 -9.84
C PRO A 252 22.70 -12.18 -9.99
N ILE A 253 23.26 -13.28 -10.53
CA ILE A 253 22.51 -14.53 -10.66
C ILE A 253 22.09 -15.03 -9.27
N TYR A 254 20.79 -15.26 -9.09
CA TYR A 254 20.22 -15.70 -7.83
C TYR A 254 19.72 -17.15 -7.94
N ASP A 255 20.43 -18.09 -7.31
CA ASP A 255 20.14 -19.51 -7.35
C ASP A 255 19.31 -19.96 -6.16
N PHE A 256 18.12 -20.52 -6.39
CA PHE A 256 17.26 -21.06 -5.36
C PHE A 256 17.88 -22.24 -4.59
N ASN A 257 18.85 -22.96 -5.17
CA ASN A 257 19.58 -23.98 -4.43
C ASN A 257 20.52 -23.41 -3.35
N ILE A 258 20.88 -22.12 -3.49
CA ILE A 258 21.71 -21.39 -2.51
C ILE A 258 20.82 -20.59 -1.56
N PHE A 259 19.85 -19.85 -2.09
CA PHE A 259 19.06 -18.87 -1.35
C PHE A 259 17.59 -19.29 -1.13
N GLY A 260 17.18 -20.43 -1.51
CA GLY A 260 15.87 -21.08 -1.37
C GLY A 260 14.81 -20.39 -0.50
N SER A 261 14.59 -20.92 0.71
CA SER A 261 13.43 -20.52 1.53
C SER A 261 13.77 -19.75 2.85
N SER A 262 15.04 -19.51 3.16
CA SER A 262 15.46 -18.92 4.47
C SER A 262 16.33 -17.69 4.25
N ILE A 263 15.78 -16.67 3.60
CA ILE A 263 16.54 -15.50 3.19
C ILE A 263 16.29 -14.24 4.03
N MET A 264 15.31 -14.27 4.93
CA MET A 264 14.91 -13.09 5.68
C MET A 264 16.00 -12.57 6.64
N ASP A 265 16.90 -13.44 7.12
CA ASP A 265 18.05 -13.10 7.93
C ASP A 265 19.39 -13.19 7.16
N ASN A 266 19.34 -13.43 5.85
CA ASN A 266 20.50 -13.53 4.99
C ASN A 266 20.78 -12.19 4.30
N ILE A 267 21.77 -11.45 4.82
CA ILE A 267 22.15 -10.12 4.30
C ILE A 267 22.62 -10.19 2.84
N GLU A 268 23.37 -11.22 2.46
CA GLU A 268 23.84 -11.41 1.08
C GLU A 268 22.67 -11.59 0.13
N SER A 269 21.69 -12.40 0.50
CA SER A 269 20.48 -12.61 -0.28
C SER A 269 19.68 -11.30 -0.45
N GLN A 270 19.46 -10.55 0.64
CA GLN A 270 18.73 -9.28 0.60
C GLN A 270 19.45 -8.25 -0.27
N TRP A 271 20.80 -8.22 -0.21
CA TRP A 271 21.59 -7.32 -1.02
C TRP A 271 21.58 -7.71 -2.51
N ASN A 272 21.68 -8.99 -2.85
CA ASN A 272 21.57 -9.47 -4.23
C ASN A 272 20.20 -9.11 -4.84
N LEU A 273 19.12 -9.21 -4.05
CA LEU A 273 17.79 -8.79 -4.49
C LEU A 273 17.69 -7.27 -4.67
N HIS A 274 18.37 -6.48 -3.84
CA HIS A 274 18.47 -5.04 -4.03
C HIS A 274 19.18 -4.68 -5.35
N GLU A 275 20.34 -5.30 -5.62
CA GLU A 275 21.08 -5.07 -6.86
C GLU A 275 20.24 -5.44 -8.12
N ASN A 276 19.45 -6.51 -8.02
CA ASN A 276 18.54 -6.93 -9.08
C ASN A 276 17.30 -6.03 -9.22
N ALA A 277 16.93 -5.27 -8.19
CA ALA A 277 15.68 -4.52 -8.19
C ALA A 277 15.63 -3.40 -9.24
N GLY A 278 16.78 -2.95 -9.74
CA GLY A 278 16.88 -1.76 -10.60
C GLY A 278 16.11 -1.82 -11.91
N ASP A 279 15.80 -3.01 -12.42
CA ASP A 279 15.11 -3.20 -13.70
C ASP A 279 13.90 -4.16 -13.64
N ILE A 280 13.43 -4.47 -12.42
CA ILE A 280 12.27 -5.35 -12.24
C ILE A 280 10.96 -4.72 -12.71
N LEU A 281 10.86 -3.40 -12.68
CA LEU A 281 9.65 -2.66 -13.05
C LEU A 281 9.86 -1.85 -14.32
N SER A 282 8.81 -1.81 -15.12
CA SER A 282 8.68 -0.91 -16.27
C SER A 282 7.28 -0.29 -16.29
N ILE A 283 7.13 0.85 -16.97
CA ILE A 283 5.83 1.51 -17.15
C ILE A 283 5.45 1.51 -18.63
N GLN A 284 4.17 1.26 -18.87
CA GLN A 284 3.51 1.43 -20.16
C GLN A 284 2.35 2.39 -19.98
N ILE A 285 2.21 3.36 -20.89
CA ILE A 285 1.02 4.21 -21.01
C ILE A 285 0.00 3.47 -21.87
N ASN A 286 -1.26 3.39 -21.42
CA ASN A 286 -2.34 2.65 -22.07
C ASN A 286 -3.22 3.56 -22.94
#